data_771f918a2db428366e4f4063eabaaa57
#
_entry.id   771f918a2db428366e4f4063eabaaa57
#
_cell.length_a   1.000
_cell.length_b   1.000
_cell.length_c   1.000
_cell.angle_alpha   90.00
_cell.angle_beta   90.00
_cell.angle_gamma   90.00
#
_symmetry.space_group_name_H-M   'P 1'
#
loop_
_entity.id
_entity.type
_entity.pdbx_description
1 polymer ?
#
loop_
_entity_poly.entity_id
_entity_poly.type
_entity_poly.pdbx_seq_one_letter_code
_entity_poly.pdbx_strand_id
1 'polypeptide(L)'
;MVASEDVARRQTDTPVWIDGVGWALDTTSWTNRDLAFPEYANVAAQMAYKMAGITNPRREIDVAEVYDPFDYKELHHMEGLGLAKKCEAPKVNQGWRYSEGW
;
A
#
# COMPACT_ATOMS: atom_id res chain seq x y z
N MET A 1 2.41 -1.25 -19.66
CA MET A 1 3.06 -0.08 -20.30
C MET A 1 2.54 1.17 -19.60
N VAL A 2 3.43 2.10 -19.21
CA VAL A 2 3.05 3.42 -18.68
C VAL A 2 3.07 4.42 -19.84
N ALA A 3 2.05 5.27 -19.92
CA ALA A 3 1.89 6.25 -21.00
C ALA A 3 1.26 7.55 -20.45
N SER A 4 1.33 8.62 -21.23
CA SER A 4 0.59 9.85 -20.94
C SER A 4 -0.93 9.61 -21.13
N GLU A 5 -1.74 10.46 -20.53
CA GLU A 5 -3.21 10.38 -20.62
C GLU A 5 -3.70 10.33 -22.07
N ASP A 6 -3.20 11.22 -22.92
CA ASP A 6 -3.59 11.27 -24.35
C ASP A 6 -3.28 9.97 -25.08
N VAL A 7 -2.16 9.34 -24.77
CA VAL A 7 -1.78 8.06 -25.38
C VAL A 7 -2.65 6.93 -24.81
N ALA A 8 -2.87 6.90 -23.52
CA ALA A 8 -3.68 5.87 -22.88
C ALA A 8 -5.11 5.87 -23.42
N ARG A 9 -5.75 7.03 -23.52
CA ARG A 9 -7.12 7.18 -24.07
C ARG A 9 -7.25 6.77 -25.53
N ARG A 10 -6.18 6.85 -26.32
CA ARG A 10 -6.16 6.37 -27.72
C ARG A 10 -5.97 4.86 -27.84
N GLN A 11 -5.40 4.23 -26.81
CA GLN A 11 -5.04 2.81 -26.87
C GLN A 11 -6.09 1.89 -26.23
N THR A 12 -6.93 2.41 -25.35
CA THR A 12 -7.96 1.63 -24.67
C THR A 12 -9.11 2.51 -24.19
N ASP A 13 -10.30 1.93 -24.20
CA ASP A 13 -11.51 2.57 -23.65
C ASP A 13 -11.57 2.48 -22.11
N THR A 14 -10.74 1.63 -21.50
CA THR A 14 -10.69 1.39 -20.06
C THR A 14 -9.25 1.55 -19.53
N PRO A 15 -8.70 2.77 -19.55
CA PRO A 15 -7.36 3.03 -19.01
C PRO A 15 -7.36 2.91 -17.48
N VAL A 16 -6.25 2.43 -16.93
CA VAL A 16 -5.99 2.44 -15.48
C VAL A 16 -5.08 3.62 -15.16
N TRP A 17 -5.50 4.43 -14.19
CA TRP A 17 -4.78 5.65 -13.81
C TRP A 17 -3.87 5.42 -12.61
N ILE A 18 -2.72 6.10 -12.60
CA ILE A 18 -1.84 6.19 -11.44
C ILE A 18 -2.18 7.51 -10.75
N ASP A 19 -3.01 7.45 -9.71
CA ASP A 19 -3.53 8.63 -9.03
C ASP A 19 -2.56 9.16 -7.98
N GLY A 20 -1.67 8.32 -7.46
CA GLY A 20 -0.70 8.74 -6.47
C GLY A 20 0.53 7.84 -6.42
N VAL A 21 1.66 8.45 -6.11
CA VAL A 21 2.94 7.75 -5.91
C VAL A 21 3.58 8.26 -4.63
N GLY A 22 4.12 7.36 -3.83
CA GLY A 22 4.87 7.70 -2.63
C GLY A 22 6.10 6.82 -2.48
N TRP A 23 7.14 7.37 -1.92
CA TRP A 23 8.36 6.64 -1.61
C TRP A 23 9.03 7.22 -0.38
N ALA A 24 9.67 6.38 0.39
CA ALA A 24 10.45 6.78 1.54
C ALA A 24 11.56 5.76 1.80
N LEU A 25 12.64 6.24 2.38
CA LEU A 25 13.75 5.40 2.84
C LEU A 25 13.80 5.44 4.35
N ASP A 26 14.18 4.32 4.92
CA ASP A 26 14.53 4.18 6.33
C ASP A 26 16.06 4.14 6.47
N THR A 27 16.54 3.99 7.69
CA THR A 27 17.97 3.83 7.97
C THR A 27 18.53 2.58 7.28
N THR A 28 19.81 2.63 6.90
CA THR A 28 20.53 1.50 6.32
C THR A 28 20.80 0.37 7.32
N SER A 29 20.78 0.68 8.61
CA SER A 29 21.04 -0.30 9.68
C SER A 29 19.75 -0.87 10.25
N TRP A 30 19.65 -2.19 10.27
CA TRP A 30 18.52 -2.90 10.88
C TRP A 30 18.33 -2.59 12.36
N THR A 31 19.44 -2.35 13.08
CA THR A 31 19.41 -2.08 14.52
C THR A 31 18.79 -0.73 14.87
N ASN A 32 18.71 0.18 13.92
CA ASN A 32 18.19 1.53 14.11
C ASN A 32 16.76 1.71 13.60
N ARG A 33 16.11 0.62 13.17
CA ARG A 33 14.73 0.63 12.68
C ARG A 33 13.75 0.31 13.81
N ASP A 34 12.59 0.91 13.74
CA ASP A 34 11.43 0.40 14.47
C ASP A 34 10.93 -0.86 13.76
N LEU A 35 11.21 -2.02 14.37
CA LEU A 35 10.78 -3.31 13.82
C LEU A 35 9.30 -3.59 14.11
N ALA A 36 8.68 -2.81 15.00
CA ALA A 36 7.26 -2.97 15.35
C ALA A 36 6.33 -2.19 14.41
N PHE A 37 6.81 -1.10 13.81
CA PHE A 37 6.00 -0.28 12.90
C PHE A 37 6.83 0.21 11.71
N PRO A 38 6.34 0.05 10.46
CA PRO A 38 7.07 0.44 9.25
C PRO A 38 6.86 1.91 8.91
N GLU A 39 7.52 2.81 9.62
CA GLU A 39 7.38 4.25 9.41
C GLU A 39 7.64 4.65 7.95
N TYR A 40 8.62 4.02 7.30
CA TYR A 40 8.91 4.27 5.88
C TYR A 40 7.71 3.97 4.97
N ALA A 41 6.99 2.88 5.25
CA ALA A 41 5.80 2.52 4.48
C ALA A 41 4.65 3.50 4.76
N ASN A 42 4.51 3.94 6.01
CA ASN A 42 3.52 4.93 6.39
C ASN A 42 3.77 6.28 5.69
N VAL A 43 4.99 6.77 5.71
CA VAL A 43 5.36 8.03 5.02
C VAL A 43 5.09 7.93 3.52
N ALA A 44 5.50 6.85 2.87
CA ALA A 44 5.26 6.63 1.45
C ALA A 44 3.75 6.56 1.13
N ALA A 45 2.98 5.84 1.94
CA ALA A 45 1.53 5.74 1.80
C ALA A 45 0.84 7.10 1.92
N GLN A 46 1.19 7.89 2.94
CA GLN A 46 0.61 9.23 3.13
C GLN A 46 0.89 10.16 1.94
N MET A 47 2.07 10.06 1.32
CA MET A 47 2.38 10.82 0.11
C MET A 47 1.46 10.41 -1.06
N ALA A 48 1.32 9.12 -1.32
CA ALA A 48 0.46 8.60 -2.38
C ALA A 48 -1.02 8.95 -2.13
N TYR A 49 -1.51 8.76 -0.91
CA TYR A 49 -2.88 9.07 -0.54
C TYR A 49 -3.22 10.55 -0.68
N LYS A 50 -2.30 11.42 -0.29
CA LYS A 50 -2.47 12.86 -0.47
C LYS A 50 -2.63 13.25 -1.94
N MET A 51 -1.87 12.62 -2.84
CA MET A 51 -1.97 12.86 -4.28
C MET A 51 -3.29 12.31 -4.84
N ALA A 52 -3.70 11.12 -4.41
CA ALA A 52 -4.91 10.45 -4.86
C ALA A 52 -6.20 10.97 -4.19
N GLY A 53 -6.09 11.84 -3.18
CA GLY A 53 -7.25 12.35 -2.44
C GLY A 53 -7.87 11.32 -1.47
N ILE A 54 -7.13 10.25 -1.14
CA ILE A 54 -7.58 9.21 -0.20
C ILE A 54 -7.43 9.73 1.23
N THR A 55 -8.51 9.68 1.99
CA THR A 55 -8.56 10.12 3.38
C THR A 55 -8.78 8.99 4.38
N ASN A 56 -9.39 7.89 3.93
CA ASN A 56 -9.64 6.70 4.73
C ASN A 56 -9.29 5.44 3.95
N PRO A 57 -8.00 5.02 3.91
CA PRO A 57 -7.53 3.91 3.08
C PRO A 57 -8.27 2.60 3.36
N ARG A 58 -8.71 2.34 4.61
CA ARG A 58 -9.47 1.12 4.95
C ARG A 58 -10.82 1.01 4.25
N ARG A 59 -11.38 2.11 3.78
CA ARG A 59 -12.70 2.15 3.13
C ARG A 59 -12.64 2.47 1.66
N GLU A 60 -11.55 3.08 1.23
CA GLU A 60 -11.41 3.63 -0.12
C GLU A 60 -10.53 2.74 -1.01
N ILE A 61 -9.73 1.85 -0.41
CA ILE A 61 -8.90 0.90 -1.16
C ILE A 61 -9.60 -0.46 -1.19
N ASP A 62 -9.91 -0.94 -2.37
CA ASP A 62 -10.58 -2.22 -2.60
C ASP A 62 -9.59 -3.38 -2.67
N VAL A 63 -8.39 -3.14 -3.21
CA VAL A 63 -7.34 -4.16 -3.39
C VAL A 63 -5.99 -3.56 -3.05
N ALA A 64 -5.16 -4.32 -2.35
CA ALA A 64 -3.78 -3.97 -2.05
C ALA A 64 -2.86 -5.15 -2.34
N GLU A 65 -1.86 -4.93 -3.18
CA GLU A 65 -0.73 -5.85 -3.32
C GLU A 65 0.36 -5.47 -2.33
N VAL A 66 0.53 -6.29 -1.32
CA VAL A 66 1.48 -6.03 -0.23
C VAL A 66 2.68 -6.95 -0.38
N TYR A 67 3.87 -6.37 -0.44
CA TYR A 67 5.11 -7.14 -0.50
C TYR A 67 5.36 -7.87 0.83
N ASP A 68 5.37 -9.18 0.78
CA ASP A 68 5.53 -10.07 1.94
C ASP A 68 6.75 -11.00 1.81
N PRO A 69 7.97 -10.48 1.98
CA PRO A 69 9.19 -11.29 1.90
C PRO A 69 9.47 -12.15 3.13
N PHE A 70 8.71 -11.95 4.23
CA PHE A 70 8.87 -12.65 5.51
C PHE A 70 7.49 -12.82 6.17
N ASP A 71 7.31 -13.85 6.95
CA ASP A 71 6.05 -14.29 7.59
C ASP A 71 5.23 -13.18 8.29
N TYR A 72 5.87 -12.10 8.74
CA TYR A 72 5.21 -11.00 9.44
C TYR A 72 5.04 -9.73 8.60
N LYS A 73 5.65 -9.67 7.41
CA LYS A 73 5.74 -8.42 6.65
C LYS A 73 4.41 -7.95 6.09
N GLU A 74 3.55 -8.86 5.69
CA GLU A 74 2.20 -8.50 5.27
C GLU A 74 1.48 -7.71 6.36
N LEU A 75 1.42 -8.26 7.58
CA LEU A 75 0.77 -7.62 8.73
C LEU A 75 1.40 -6.27 9.06
N HIS A 76 2.73 -6.22 9.06
CA HIS A 76 3.51 -5.02 9.32
C HIS A 76 3.24 -3.92 8.27
N HIS A 77 3.21 -4.28 6.98
CA HIS A 77 2.91 -3.33 5.91
C HIS A 77 1.44 -2.92 5.89
N MET A 78 0.49 -3.80 6.21
CA MET A 78 -0.92 -3.43 6.34
C MET A 78 -1.13 -2.31 7.36
N GLU A 79 -0.40 -2.33 8.46
CA GLU A 79 -0.42 -1.26 9.47
C GLU A 79 0.22 0.02 8.93
N GLY A 80 1.39 -0.09 8.30
CA GLY A 80 2.06 1.05 7.67
C GLY A 80 1.25 1.73 6.57
N LEU A 81 0.55 0.96 5.77
CA LEU A 81 -0.35 1.46 4.72
C LEU A 81 -1.69 2.00 5.29
N GLY A 82 -1.93 1.88 6.60
CA GLY A 82 -3.18 2.33 7.22
C GLY A 82 -4.40 1.46 6.88
N LEU A 83 -4.20 0.26 6.33
CA LEU A 83 -5.26 -0.72 6.07
C LEU A 83 -5.71 -1.40 7.37
N ALA A 84 -4.84 -1.44 8.37
CA ALA A 84 -5.12 -1.84 9.73
C ALA A 84 -4.62 -0.78 10.71
N LYS A 85 -5.18 -0.71 11.92
CA LYS A 85 -4.61 0.09 12.98
C LYS A 85 -3.40 -0.61 13.58
N LYS A 86 -2.52 0.14 14.23
CA LYS A 86 -1.35 -0.41 14.92
C LYS A 86 -1.75 -1.54 15.87
N CYS A 87 -1.09 -2.67 15.77
CA CYS A 87 -1.36 -3.91 16.52
C CYS A 87 -2.72 -4.59 16.23
N GLU A 88 -3.40 -4.22 15.15
CA GLU A 88 -4.68 -4.82 14.76
C GLU A 88 -4.63 -5.63 13.46
N ALA A 89 -3.53 -5.59 12.71
CA ALA A 89 -3.42 -6.30 11.44
C ALA A 89 -3.76 -7.80 11.52
N PRO A 90 -3.34 -8.58 12.54
CA PRO A 90 -3.71 -9.98 12.64
C PRO A 90 -5.23 -10.23 12.73
N LYS A 91 -5.98 -9.30 13.30
CA LYS A 91 -7.44 -9.38 13.42
C LYS A 91 -8.13 -9.03 12.10
N VAL A 92 -7.57 -8.07 11.37
CA VAL A 92 -8.09 -7.63 10.08
C VAL A 92 -7.84 -8.72 9.04
N ASN A 93 -6.67 -9.33 9.04
CA ASN A 93 -6.29 -10.38 8.09
C ASN A 93 -7.22 -11.61 8.14
N GLN A 94 -7.79 -11.95 9.29
CA GLN A 94 -8.77 -13.00 9.40
C GLN A 94 -10.08 -12.71 8.65
N GLY A 95 -10.37 -11.46 8.34
CA GLY A 95 -11.53 -11.01 7.58
C GLY A 95 -11.28 -10.79 6.08
N TRP A 96 -10.02 -10.71 5.67
CA TRP A 96 -9.65 -10.61 4.27
C TRP A 96 -9.72 -11.99 3.62
N ARG A 97 -10.59 -12.14 2.64
CA ARG A 97 -10.61 -13.36 1.83
C ARG A 97 -9.47 -13.23 0.82
N TYR A 98 -8.50 -14.11 0.92
CA TYR A 98 -7.65 -14.41 -0.22
C TYR A 98 -8.60 -14.87 -1.34
N SER A 99 -8.64 -14.15 -2.44
CA SER A 99 -9.27 -14.71 -3.63
C SER A 99 -8.39 -15.88 -4.08
N GLU A 100 -8.80 -17.10 -3.76
CA GLU A 100 -8.18 -18.30 -4.31
C GLU A 100 -8.39 -18.26 -5.82
N GLY A 101 -7.37 -17.90 -6.56
CA GLY A 101 -7.45 -17.90 -8.00
C GLY A 101 -6.49 -16.96 -8.71
N TRP A 102 -5.23 -17.27 -8.66
CA TRP A 102 -4.25 -16.92 -9.71
C TRP A 102 -3.71 -18.21 -10.29
#